data_9c00ef15ed964195c8e2ad0c32a1f30b
#
_entry.id   9c00ef15ed964195c8e2ad0c32a1f30b
#
_cell.length_a   1.000
_cell.length_b   1.000
_cell.length_c   1.000
_cell.angle_alpha   90.00
_cell.angle_beta   90.00
_cell.angle_gamma   90.00
#
_symmetry.space_group_name_H-M   'P 1'
#
loop_
_entity.id
_entity.type
_entity.pdbx_description
1 polymer ?
#
loop_
_entity_poly.entity_id
_entity_poly.type
_entity_poly.pdbx_seq_one_letter_code
_entity_poly.pdbx_strand_id
1 'polypeptide(L)'
;MKHTYPMVFIYNEDTRVYNGYIPDLTLYCEGETLENVYACAEELIQYYFELATRHDTEVPLPSTLEEITNKWTGYKVSLISADIK
;
A
#
# COMPACT_ATOMS: atom_id res chain seq x y z
N MET A 1 2.85 -2.97 -16.78
CA MET A 1 4.05 -2.85 -15.95
C MET A 1 3.67 -2.96 -14.48
N LYS A 2 4.36 -3.80 -13.74
CA LYS A 2 4.11 -3.97 -12.30
C LYS A 2 4.88 -2.96 -11.47
N HIS A 3 4.19 -2.38 -10.50
CA HIS A 3 4.81 -1.53 -9.49
C HIS A 3 4.55 -2.16 -8.13
N THR A 4 5.60 -2.30 -7.33
CA THR A 4 5.56 -3.01 -6.06
C THR A 4 6.02 -2.09 -4.94
N TYR A 5 5.20 -2.00 -3.89
CA TYR A 5 5.50 -1.16 -2.73
C TYR A 5 5.31 -1.94 -1.44
N PRO A 6 6.07 -1.66 -0.39
CA PRO A 6 5.81 -2.25 0.92
C PRO A 6 4.58 -1.62 1.55
N MET A 7 3.76 -2.46 2.17
CA MET A 7 2.54 -2.05 2.86
C MET A 7 2.55 -2.55 4.29
N VAL A 8 2.20 -1.68 5.22
CA VAL A 8 2.12 -1.99 6.64
C VAL A 8 0.69 -2.37 6.98
N PHE A 9 0.52 -3.48 7.71
CA PHE A 9 -0.79 -3.94 8.16
C PHE A 9 -0.98 -3.64 9.62
N ILE A 10 -2.12 -3.04 9.95
CA ILE A 10 -2.49 -2.70 11.32
C ILE A 10 -3.89 -3.22 11.56
N TYR A 11 -4.04 -4.12 12.55
CA TYR A 11 -5.36 -4.60 12.91
C TYR A 11 -5.93 -3.74 14.02
N ASN A 12 -7.13 -3.21 13.79
CA ASN A 12 -7.84 -2.42 14.80
C ASN A 12 -8.83 -3.32 15.53
N GLU A 13 -8.55 -3.63 16.79
CA GLU A 13 -9.37 -4.52 17.60
C GLU A 13 -10.75 -3.93 17.92
N ASP A 14 -10.84 -2.61 18.03
CA ASP A 14 -12.09 -1.93 18.34
C ASP A 14 -13.09 -2.01 17.21
N THR A 15 -12.63 -1.80 15.99
CA THR A 15 -13.50 -1.84 14.81
C THR A 15 -13.49 -3.20 14.11
N ARG A 16 -12.54 -4.06 14.48
CA ARG A 16 -12.34 -5.39 13.88
C ARG A 16 -12.06 -5.34 12.38
N VAL A 17 -11.34 -4.32 11.95
CA VAL A 17 -10.92 -4.21 10.56
C VAL A 17 -9.41 -4.16 10.48
N TYR A 18 -8.89 -4.59 9.33
CA TYR A 18 -7.48 -4.43 8.99
C TYR A 18 -7.29 -3.12 8.26
N ASN A 19 -6.23 -2.41 8.59
CA ASN A 19 -5.81 -1.22 7.86
C ASN A 19 -4.52 -1.52 7.14
N GLY A 20 -4.42 -1.07 5.90
CA GLY A 20 -3.19 -1.14 5.13
C GLY A 20 -2.69 0.27 4.87
N TYR A 21 -1.40 0.48 5.07
CA TYR A 21 -0.78 1.77 4.81
C TYR A 21 0.43 1.59 3.91
N ILE A 22 0.46 2.34 2.80
CA ILE A 22 1.59 2.34 1.87
C ILE A 22 2.35 3.64 2.10
N PRO A 23 3.43 3.62 2.91
CA PRO A 23 4.14 4.85 3.29
C PRO A 23 4.68 5.64 2.11
N ASP A 24 5.23 4.96 1.11
CA ASP A 24 5.84 5.63 -0.04
C ASP A 24 4.84 6.48 -0.83
N LEU A 25 3.58 6.07 -0.86
CA LEU A 25 2.53 6.75 -1.61
C LEU A 25 1.54 7.48 -0.71
N THR A 26 1.68 7.34 0.60
CA THR A 26 0.78 7.92 1.60
C THR A 26 -0.67 7.49 1.36
N LEU A 27 -0.87 6.22 1.05
CA LEU A 27 -2.19 5.65 0.79
C LEU A 27 -2.64 4.77 1.94
N TYR A 28 -3.92 4.88 2.27
CA TYR A 28 -4.57 4.06 3.28
C TYR A 28 -5.69 3.24 2.66
N CYS A 29 -5.84 2.02 3.13
CA CYS A 29 -6.98 1.20 2.80
C CYS A 29 -7.42 0.42 4.04
N GLU A 30 -8.65 -0.06 4.02
CA GLU A 30 -9.16 -0.86 5.12
C GLU A 30 -10.04 -1.97 4.59
N GLY A 31 -10.17 -3.05 5.34
CA GLY A 31 -11.01 -4.18 4.97
C GLY A 31 -11.20 -5.12 6.13
N GLU A 32 -12.25 -5.92 6.07
CA GLU A 32 -12.55 -6.91 7.10
C GLU A 32 -11.60 -8.09 7.07
N THR A 33 -10.97 -8.34 5.92
CA THR A 33 -10.00 -9.41 5.74
C THR A 33 -8.73 -8.86 5.09
N LEU A 34 -7.63 -9.60 5.19
CA LEU A 34 -6.39 -9.22 4.51
C LEU A 34 -6.59 -9.20 3.00
N GLU A 35 -7.38 -10.13 2.46
CA GLU A 35 -7.68 -10.15 1.02
C GLU A 35 -8.37 -8.87 0.57
N ASN A 36 -9.31 -8.37 1.37
CA ASN A 36 -10.00 -7.11 1.07
C ASN A 36 -9.03 -5.93 1.08
N VAL A 37 -8.10 -5.91 2.03
CA VAL A 37 -7.08 -4.87 2.10
C VAL A 37 -6.17 -4.91 0.88
N TYR A 38 -5.72 -6.09 0.47
CA TYR A 38 -4.89 -6.24 -0.72
C TYR A 38 -5.61 -5.75 -1.97
N ALA A 39 -6.87 -6.14 -2.15
CA ALA A 39 -7.66 -5.73 -3.31
C ALA A 39 -7.84 -4.22 -3.34
N CYS A 40 -8.16 -3.63 -2.22
CA CYS A 40 -8.30 -2.18 -2.08
C CYS A 40 -6.98 -1.45 -2.38
N ALA A 41 -5.88 -1.95 -1.84
CA ALA A 41 -4.56 -1.36 -2.05
C ALA A 41 -4.15 -1.41 -3.53
N GLU A 42 -4.42 -2.52 -4.20
CA GLU A 42 -4.12 -2.65 -5.63
C GLU A 42 -4.87 -1.60 -6.44
N GLU A 43 -6.17 -1.42 -6.18
CA GLU A 43 -6.97 -0.41 -6.85
C GLU A 43 -6.47 1.00 -6.57
N LEU A 44 -6.08 1.28 -5.33
CA LEU A 44 -5.55 2.59 -4.95
C LEU A 44 -4.24 2.90 -5.66
N ILE A 45 -3.36 1.92 -5.78
CA ILE A 45 -2.09 2.10 -6.49
C ILE A 45 -2.35 2.37 -7.98
N GLN A 46 -3.26 1.63 -8.60
CA GLN A 46 -3.64 1.84 -9.99
C GLN A 46 -4.18 3.25 -10.19
N TYR A 47 -5.07 3.69 -9.31
CA TYR A 47 -5.64 5.03 -9.36
C TYR A 47 -4.59 6.12 -9.17
N TYR A 48 -3.67 5.90 -8.23
CA TYR A 48 -2.57 6.83 -7.97
C TYR A 48 -1.72 7.04 -9.22
N PHE A 49 -1.33 5.96 -9.90
CA PHE A 49 -0.52 6.05 -11.12
C PHE A 49 -1.30 6.68 -12.27
N GLU A 50 -2.59 6.41 -12.38
CA GLU A 50 -3.44 7.04 -13.37
C GLU A 50 -3.47 8.56 -13.20
N LEU A 51 -3.66 9.01 -11.96
CA LEU A 51 -3.66 10.45 -11.66
C LEU A 51 -2.28 11.08 -11.89
N ALA A 52 -1.21 10.39 -11.48
CA ALA A 52 0.15 10.87 -11.67
C ALA A 52 0.48 11.04 -13.16
N THR A 53 0.07 10.10 -13.99
CA THR A 53 0.26 10.17 -15.43
C THR A 53 -0.54 11.34 -16.04
N ARG A 54 -1.79 11.49 -15.62
CA ARG A 54 -2.67 12.54 -16.11
C ARG A 54 -2.16 13.94 -15.77
N HIS A 55 -1.54 14.09 -14.60
CA HIS A 55 -1.04 15.38 -14.12
C HIS A 55 0.48 15.54 -14.28
N ASP A 56 1.12 14.58 -14.92
CA ASP A 56 2.57 14.58 -15.15
C ASP A 56 3.35 14.78 -13.84
N THR A 57 2.93 14.08 -12.80
CA THR A 57 3.52 14.16 -11.47
C THR A 57 4.51 13.02 -11.28
N GLU A 58 5.64 13.31 -10.63
CA GLU A 58 6.61 12.27 -10.29
C GLU A 58 6.04 11.33 -9.25
N VAL A 59 6.31 10.04 -9.42
CA VAL A 59 5.90 9.00 -8.50
C VAL A 59 7.09 8.61 -7.64
N PRO A 60 6.94 8.55 -6.30
CA PRO A 60 8.03 8.12 -5.43
C PRO A 60 8.53 6.72 -5.77
N LEU A 61 9.84 6.53 -5.69
CA LEU A 61 10.43 5.21 -5.83
C LEU A 61 10.09 4.35 -4.61
N PRO A 62 9.87 3.05 -4.81
CA PRO A 62 9.52 2.19 -3.67
C PRO A 62 10.71 2.00 -2.73
N SER A 63 10.42 2.05 -1.43
CA SER A 63 11.36 1.63 -0.41
C SER A 63 11.47 0.11 -0.44
N THR A 64 12.54 -0.43 0.15
CA THR A 64 12.66 -1.88 0.28
C THR A 64 11.79 -2.37 1.42
N LEU A 65 11.45 -3.65 1.39
CA LEU A 65 10.71 -4.29 2.47
C LEU A 65 11.45 -4.13 3.80
N GLU A 66 12.78 -4.28 3.77
CA GLU A 66 13.62 -4.14 4.96
C GLU A 66 13.56 -2.73 5.55
N GLU A 67 13.64 -1.71 4.72
CA GLU A 67 13.57 -0.32 5.19
C GLU A 67 12.25 -0.03 5.93
N ILE A 68 11.13 -0.47 5.36
CA ILE A 68 9.83 -0.25 5.97
C ILE A 68 9.64 -1.11 7.22
N THR A 69 10.11 -2.35 7.19
CA THR A 69 10.06 -3.24 8.36
C THR A 69 10.81 -2.62 9.53
N ASN A 70 11.96 -2.02 9.28
CA ASN A 70 12.76 -1.37 10.32
C ASN A 70 12.09 -0.12 10.89
N LYS A 71 11.40 0.65 10.07
CA LYS A 71 10.66 1.84 10.51
C LYS A 71 9.38 1.49 11.28
N TRP A 72 8.74 0.40 10.89
CA TRP A 72 7.45 -0.04 11.47
C TRP A 72 7.63 -1.31 12.27
N THR A 73 8.56 -1.28 13.21
CA THR A 73 8.88 -2.43 14.08
C THR A 73 7.64 -2.87 14.84
N GLY A 74 7.38 -4.17 14.85
CA GLY A 74 6.22 -4.75 15.54
C GLY A 74 4.98 -4.89 14.69
N TYR A 75 4.98 -4.32 13.47
CA TYR A 75 3.87 -4.46 12.53
C TYR A 75 4.22 -5.45 11.43
N LYS A 76 3.19 -6.07 10.88
CA LYS A 76 3.38 -6.93 9.71
C LYS A 76 3.56 -6.04 8.48
N VAL A 77 4.61 -6.29 7.72
CA VAL A 77 4.89 -5.57 6.47
C VAL A 77 4.94 -6.60 5.35
N SER A 78 4.33 -6.29 4.23
CA SER A 78 4.31 -7.17 3.06
C SER A 78 4.37 -6.32 1.79
N LEU A 79 4.76 -6.94 0.69
CA LEU A 79 4.79 -6.25 -0.60
C LEU A 79 3.43 -6.34 -1.26
N ILE A 80 3.00 -5.22 -1.85
CA ILE A 80 1.79 -5.15 -2.67
C ILE A 80 2.18 -4.73 -4.07
N SER A 81 1.69 -5.44 -5.07
CA SER A 81 1.97 -5.14 -6.48
C SER A 81 0.69 -4.79 -7.21
N ALA A 82 0.78 -3.81 -8.08
CA ALA A 82 -0.31 -3.46 -8.97
C ALA A 82 0.21 -3.42 -10.40
N ASP A 83 -0.58 -3.94 -11.33
CA ASP A 83 -0.23 -3.92 -12.74
C ASP A 83 -0.83 -2.67 -13.38
N ILE A 84 0.04 -1.79 -13.84
CA ILE A 84 -0.34 -0.51 -14.42
C ILE A 84 -0.25 -0.61 -15.94
N LYS A 85 -1.33 -0.28 -16.61
CA LYS A 85 -1.40 -0.33 -18.07
C LYS A 85 -0.79 0.89 -18.73
#